data_e635ddb90dc475d8e79b4eb429a5c3f1
#
_entry.id   e635ddb90dc475d8e79b4eb429a5c3f1
#
_cell.length_a   1.000
_cell.length_b   1.000
_cell.length_c   1.000
_cell.angle_alpha   90.00
_cell.angle_beta   90.00
_cell.angle_gamma   90.00
#
_symmetry.space_group_name_H-M   'P 1'
#
loop_
_entity.id
_entity.type
_entity.pdbx_description
1 polymer ?
#
loop_
_entity_poly.entity_id
_entity_poly.type
_entity_poly.pdbx_seq_one_letter_code
_entity_poly.pdbx_strand_id
1 'polypeptide(L)'
;ITVIGCGGIGGETIEMLARMGIGELVLVDKDAFDLSNLNRQTLASIKDLGLDKSAVAKEKVRLINPYVKVTTFNEHIDQTNIKKVIETSDIVIDALDNVLTRVIVSRAAKEKGIPYIHGAIHGTMGQITVFLPNSEKTYEEMFNLPSIGKELNEETIDALKNVTSGVPPVIGPTPNLIGCIEAFE
;
A
#
# COMPACT_ATOMS: atom_id res chain seq x y z
N ILE A 1 -10.92 -1.30 6.02
CA ILE A 1 -9.97 -0.93 4.96
C ILE A 1 -8.68 -1.69 5.17
N THR A 2 -8.08 -2.23 4.08
CA THR A 2 -6.71 -2.76 4.10
C THR A 2 -5.75 -1.75 3.49
N VAL A 3 -4.65 -1.45 4.19
CA VAL A 3 -3.53 -0.64 3.67
C VAL A 3 -2.32 -1.56 3.52
N ILE A 4 -1.82 -1.69 2.31
CA ILE A 4 -0.66 -2.52 1.98
C ILE A 4 0.55 -1.63 1.73
N GLY A 5 1.51 -1.68 2.67
CA GLY A 5 2.63 -0.77 2.80
C GLY A 5 2.41 0.25 3.93
N CYS A 6 3.30 0.24 4.94
CA CYS A 6 3.30 1.18 6.06
C CYS A 6 4.51 2.15 5.97
N GLY A 7 4.92 2.46 4.74
CA GLY A 7 6.04 3.35 4.45
C GLY A 7 5.66 4.84 4.41
N GLY A 8 6.20 5.59 3.44
CA GLY A 8 5.96 7.04 3.32
C GLY A 8 4.52 7.39 2.97
N ILE A 9 3.96 6.78 1.91
CA ILE A 9 2.57 6.97 1.52
C ILE A 9 1.64 6.36 2.58
N GLY A 10 1.77 5.04 2.80
CA GLY A 10 0.86 4.31 3.68
C GLY A 10 0.88 4.80 5.13
N GLY A 11 2.01 5.29 5.64
CA GLY A 11 2.10 5.86 6.97
C GLY A 11 1.17 7.05 7.16
N GLU A 12 1.15 7.97 6.21
CA GLU A 12 0.26 9.13 6.23
C GLU A 12 -1.19 8.73 6.01
N THR A 13 -1.45 7.83 5.05
CA THR A 13 -2.79 7.27 4.79
C THR A 13 -3.37 6.65 6.06
N ILE A 14 -2.60 5.81 6.77
CA ILE A 14 -3.02 5.16 8.01
C ILE A 14 -3.34 6.19 9.10
N GLU A 15 -2.51 7.20 9.26
CA GLU A 15 -2.72 8.26 10.25
C GLU A 15 -4.02 9.03 9.97
N MET A 16 -4.26 9.43 8.73
CA MET A 16 -5.47 10.15 8.33
C MET A 16 -6.72 9.28 8.53
N LEU A 17 -6.71 8.04 8.10
CA LEU A 17 -7.83 7.10 8.29
C LEU A 17 -8.16 6.89 9.78
N ALA A 18 -7.14 6.76 10.64
CA ALA A 18 -7.33 6.64 12.08
C ALA A 18 -8.00 7.89 12.68
N ARG A 19 -7.59 9.10 12.25
CA ARG A 19 -8.19 10.37 12.66
C ARG A 19 -9.61 10.55 12.16
N MET A 20 -9.92 10.06 10.97
CA MET A 20 -11.28 10.07 10.38
C MET A 20 -12.22 9.10 11.11
N GLY A 21 -11.71 8.15 11.89
CA GLY A 21 -12.54 7.23 12.66
C GLY A 21 -13.02 6.01 11.87
N ILE A 22 -12.18 5.49 10.99
CA ILE A 22 -12.42 4.21 10.31
C ILE A 22 -12.61 3.10 11.35
N GLY A 23 -13.64 2.25 11.17
CA GLY A 23 -13.96 1.20 12.13
C GLY A 23 -12.89 0.11 12.26
N GLU A 24 -12.30 -0.33 11.14
CA GLU A 24 -11.26 -1.38 11.12
C GLU A 24 -10.20 -1.09 10.07
N LEU A 25 -8.94 -1.27 10.47
CA LEU A 25 -7.76 -1.23 9.60
C LEU A 25 -7.05 -2.58 9.62
N VAL A 26 -6.74 -3.08 8.43
CA VAL A 26 -5.79 -4.18 8.21
C VAL A 26 -4.51 -3.58 7.64
N LEU A 27 -3.39 -3.71 8.37
CA LEU A 27 -2.12 -3.08 8.02
C LEU A 27 -1.10 -4.15 7.65
N VAL A 28 -0.49 -4.01 6.49
CA VAL A 28 0.44 -5.01 5.94
C VAL A 28 1.76 -4.37 5.59
N ASP A 29 2.84 -4.87 6.15
CA ASP A 29 4.21 -4.52 5.75
C ASP A 29 5.15 -5.62 6.23
N LYS A 30 6.14 -5.98 5.41
CA LYS A 30 7.15 -7.01 5.71
C LYS A 30 8.42 -6.44 6.33
N ASP A 31 8.61 -5.12 6.28
CA ASP A 31 9.86 -4.46 6.63
C ASP A 31 9.86 -3.94 8.07
N ALA A 32 11.06 -3.75 8.60
CA ALA A 32 11.32 -2.95 9.80
C ALA A 32 11.73 -1.52 9.43
N PHE A 33 11.58 -0.58 10.37
CA PHE A 33 12.06 0.78 10.18
C PHE A 33 13.59 0.87 10.19
N ASP A 34 14.13 1.63 9.24
CA ASP A 34 15.55 1.91 9.09
C ASP A 34 15.82 3.43 9.17
N LEU A 35 17.05 3.81 9.49
CA LEU A 35 17.46 5.21 9.59
C LEU A 35 17.18 6.00 8.30
N SER A 36 17.33 5.37 7.14
CA SER A 36 17.04 5.96 5.83
C SER A 36 15.56 6.26 5.60
N ASN A 37 14.66 5.77 6.44
CA ASN A 37 13.22 5.99 6.33
C ASN A 37 12.77 7.31 6.99
N LEU A 38 13.52 7.83 7.97
CA LEU A 38 13.12 8.97 8.80
C LEU A 38 12.88 10.26 8.02
N ASN A 39 13.45 10.39 6.84
CA ASN A 39 13.30 11.58 5.99
C ASN A 39 11.90 11.71 5.36
N ARG A 40 11.08 10.62 5.37
CA ARG A 40 9.80 10.61 4.66
C ARG A 40 8.70 9.72 5.24
N GLN A 41 9.01 8.86 6.20
CA GLN A 41 8.03 7.92 6.79
C GLN A 41 7.60 8.44 8.17
N THR A 42 6.43 9.09 8.22
CA THR A 42 5.93 9.84 9.39
C THR A 42 5.64 8.97 10.62
N LEU A 43 5.37 7.68 10.41
CA LEU A 43 5.19 6.74 11.52
C LEU A 43 6.49 6.46 12.29
N ALA A 44 7.66 6.66 11.64
CA ALA A 44 8.95 6.34 12.22
C ALA A 44 9.53 7.49 13.06
N SER A 45 10.15 7.13 14.16
CA SER A 45 11.05 7.99 14.94
C SER A 45 12.30 7.20 15.33
N ILE A 46 13.31 7.85 15.91
CA ILE A 46 14.57 7.20 16.33
C ILE A 46 14.31 5.96 17.22
N LYS A 47 13.30 6.02 18.09
CA LYS A 47 12.96 4.91 18.99
C LYS A 47 12.32 3.70 18.29
N ASP A 48 11.82 3.89 17.07
CA ASP A 48 11.10 2.86 16.32
C ASP A 48 12.04 2.10 15.36
N LEU A 49 13.33 2.46 15.29
CA LEU A 49 14.32 1.80 14.44
C LEU A 49 14.48 0.32 14.80
N GLY A 50 14.45 -0.54 13.80
CA GLY A 50 14.50 -1.99 13.94
C GLY A 50 13.19 -2.66 14.31
N LEU A 51 12.12 -1.90 14.55
CA LEU A 51 10.78 -2.43 14.82
C LEU A 51 9.98 -2.63 13.52
N ASP A 52 9.12 -3.64 13.51
CA ASP A 52 8.24 -3.96 12.38
C ASP A 52 7.32 -2.77 12.07
N LYS A 53 7.27 -2.35 10.80
CA LYS A 53 6.48 -1.19 10.38
C LYS A 53 4.99 -1.36 10.67
N SER A 54 4.43 -2.54 10.41
CA SER A 54 3.02 -2.83 10.70
C SER A 54 2.69 -2.80 12.19
N ALA A 55 3.61 -3.25 13.06
CA ALA A 55 3.45 -3.21 14.51
C ALA A 55 3.50 -1.77 15.04
N VAL A 56 4.46 -0.96 14.58
CA VAL A 56 4.56 0.47 14.94
C VAL A 56 3.33 1.23 14.45
N ALA A 57 2.86 0.97 13.23
CA ALA A 57 1.64 1.57 12.69
C ALA A 57 0.42 1.28 13.58
N LYS A 58 0.24 0.04 14.03
CA LYS A 58 -0.82 -0.34 14.96
C LYS A 58 -0.77 0.45 16.26
N GLU A 59 0.41 0.59 16.86
CA GLU A 59 0.57 1.38 18.10
C GLU A 59 0.27 2.87 17.87
N LYS A 60 0.67 3.43 16.73
CA LYS A 60 0.34 4.82 16.37
C LYS A 60 -1.17 5.01 16.22
N VAL A 61 -1.86 4.11 15.50
CA VAL A 61 -3.32 4.15 15.39
C VAL A 61 -3.97 4.10 16.75
N ARG A 62 -3.54 3.21 17.65
CA ARG A 62 -4.06 3.10 19.01
C ARG A 62 -3.91 4.39 19.83
N LEU A 63 -2.79 5.11 19.65
CA LEU A 63 -2.54 6.39 20.33
C LEU A 63 -3.38 7.54 19.74
N ILE A 64 -3.75 7.47 18.45
CA ILE A 64 -4.58 8.46 17.78
C ILE A 64 -6.06 8.22 18.08
N ASN A 65 -6.50 6.98 17.89
CA ASN A 65 -7.90 6.59 18.06
C ASN A 65 -8.01 5.14 18.56
N PRO A 66 -8.21 4.94 19.88
CA PRO A 66 -8.27 3.61 20.47
C PRO A 66 -9.51 2.79 20.08
N TYR A 67 -10.49 3.40 19.41
CA TYR A 67 -11.70 2.72 18.95
C TYR A 67 -11.54 2.07 17.58
N VAL A 68 -10.47 2.36 16.85
CA VAL A 68 -10.15 1.70 15.58
C VAL A 68 -9.62 0.30 15.86
N LYS A 69 -10.28 -0.71 15.33
CA LYS A 69 -9.79 -2.09 15.39
C LYS A 69 -8.64 -2.25 14.38
N VAL A 70 -7.48 -2.77 14.82
CA VAL A 70 -6.32 -2.93 13.97
C VAL A 70 -5.82 -4.37 13.96
N THR A 71 -5.79 -4.96 12.77
CA THR A 71 -5.13 -6.25 12.48
C THR A 71 -3.85 -5.99 11.69
N THR A 72 -2.77 -6.70 12.00
CA THR A 72 -1.48 -6.52 11.33
C THR A 72 -0.98 -7.83 10.72
N PHE A 73 -0.36 -7.73 9.55
CA PHE A 73 0.38 -8.80 8.90
C PHE A 73 1.80 -8.33 8.62
N ASN A 74 2.79 -8.97 9.26
CA ASN A 74 4.21 -8.73 8.98
C ASN A 74 4.69 -9.78 7.98
N GLU A 75 4.26 -9.65 6.73
CA GLU A 75 4.56 -10.60 5.67
C GLU A 75 4.57 -9.95 4.29
N HIS A 76 5.29 -10.59 3.37
CA HIS A 76 5.25 -10.22 1.96
C HIS A 76 3.92 -10.65 1.34
N ILE A 77 3.32 -9.78 0.55
CA ILE A 77 2.10 -10.10 -0.20
C ILE A 77 2.46 -10.83 -1.50
N ASP A 78 1.82 -11.98 -1.69
CA ASP A 78 1.89 -12.77 -2.91
C ASP A 78 0.52 -13.35 -3.30
N GLN A 79 0.48 -14.17 -4.36
CA GLN A 79 -0.74 -14.79 -4.88
C GLN A 79 -1.39 -15.75 -3.87
N THR A 80 -0.64 -16.28 -2.90
CA THR A 80 -1.12 -17.31 -1.96
C THR A 80 -1.80 -16.71 -0.73
N ASN A 81 -1.40 -15.51 -0.30
CA ASN A 81 -1.89 -14.90 0.94
C ASN A 81 -2.82 -13.70 0.74
N ILE A 82 -2.79 -13.02 -0.42
CA ILE A 82 -3.55 -11.78 -0.63
C ILE A 82 -5.05 -11.93 -0.36
N LYS A 83 -5.67 -13.03 -0.79
CA LYS A 83 -7.12 -13.26 -0.59
C LYS A 83 -7.49 -13.29 0.90
N LYS A 84 -6.66 -13.92 1.73
CA LYS A 84 -6.84 -13.95 3.19
C LYS A 84 -6.67 -12.55 3.80
N VAL A 85 -5.66 -11.81 3.35
CA VAL A 85 -5.35 -10.47 3.88
C VAL A 85 -6.48 -9.48 3.64
N ILE A 86 -7.13 -9.53 2.48
CA ILE A 86 -8.23 -8.62 2.15
C ILE A 86 -9.62 -9.20 2.46
N GLU A 87 -9.73 -10.35 3.12
CA GLU A 87 -10.98 -11.10 3.31
C GLU A 87 -12.11 -10.24 3.90
N THR A 88 -11.82 -9.43 4.91
CA THR A 88 -12.80 -8.58 5.60
C THR A 88 -12.87 -7.14 5.04
N SER A 89 -12.11 -6.83 4.00
CA SER A 89 -11.95 -5.46 3.52
C SER A 89 -13.11 -5.03 2.61
N ASP A 90 -13.53 -3.79 2.77
CA ASP A 90 -14.43 -3.08 1.85
C ASP A 90 -13.65 -2.31 0.78
N ILE A 91 -12.41 -1.88 1.11
CA ILE A 91 -11.52 -1.11 0.24
C ILE A 91 -10.08 -1.61 0.47
N VAL A 92 -9.28 -1.63 -0.59
CA VAL A 92 -7.83 -1.87 -0.52
C VAL A 92 -7.07 -0.66 -1.02
N ILE A 93 -6.10 -0.19 -0.22
CA ILE A 93 -5.20 0.91 -0.54
C ILE A 93 -3.79 0.35 -0.74
N ASP A 94 -3.17 0.74 -1.83
CA ASP A 94 -1.84 0.33 -2.26
C ASP A 94 -0.83 1.46 -2.06
N ALA A 95 0.01 1.34 -1.05
CA ALA A 95 1.16 2.20 -0.78
C ALA A 95 2.49 1.46 -1.03
N LEU A 96 2.52 0.60 -2.03
CA LEU A 96 3.63 -0.27 -2.41
C LEU A 96 4.68 0.44 -3.28
N ASP A 97 5.85 -0.18 -3.40
CA ASP A 97 6.97 0.31 -4.19
C ASP A 97 7.33 -0.57 -5.40
N ASN A 98 6.60 -1.66 -5.62
CA ASN A 98 6.89 -2.59 -6.71
C ASN A 98 5.64 -3.00 -7.52
N VAL A 99 5.82 -3.13 -8.83
CA VAL A 99 4.73 -3.37 -9.79
C VAL A 99 4.12 -4.76 -9.63
N LEU A 100 4.91 -5.78 -9.34
CA LEU A 100 4.40 -7.15 -9.20
C LEU A 100 3.34 -7.26 -8.09
N THR A 101 3.65 -6.76 -6.89
CA THR A 101 2.70 -6.80 -5.78
C THR A 101 1.46 -5.97 -6.08
N ARG A 102 1.59 -4.83 -6.76
CA ARG A 102 0.45 -4.00 -7.22
C ARG A 102 -0.48 -4.77 -8.13
N VAL A 103 0.05 -5.52 -9.10
CA VAL A 103 -0.74 -6.38 -9.98
C VAL A 103 -1.48 -7.45 -9.18
N ILE A 104 -0.81 -8.12 -8.24
CA ILE A 104 -1.42 -9.14 -7.38
C ILE A 104 -2.60 -8.55 -6.59
N VAL A 105 -2.37 -7.40 -5.94
CA VAL A 105 -3.39 -6.72 -5.12
C VAL A 105 -4.57 -6.23 -5.97
N SER A 106 -4.30 -5.59 -7.11
CA SER A 106 -5.35 -5.06 -7.99
C SER A 106 -6.24 -6.16 -8.56
N ARG A 107 -5.64 -7.31 -8.95
CA ARG A 107 -6.39 -8.49 -9.39
C ARG A 107 -7.27 -9.07 -8.30
N ALA A 108 -6.73 -9.20 -7.09
CA ALA A 108 -7.48 -9.74 -5.94
C ALA A 108 -8.64 -8.81 -5.52
N ALA A 109 -8.42 -7.50 -5.53
CA ALA A 109 -9.47 -6.51 -5.25
C ALA A 109 -10.59 -6.58 -6.30
N LYS A 110 -10.24 -6.66 -7.59
CA LYS A 110 -11.21 -6.82 -8.69
C LYS A 110 -11.98 -8.14 -8.56
N GLU A 111 -11.31 -9.25 -8.30
CA GLU A 111 -11.95 -10.57 -8.10
C GLU A 111 -12.93 -10.55 -6.91
N LYS A 112 -12.56 -9.87 -5.82
CA LYS A 112 -13.41 -9.69 -4.65
C LYS A 112 -14.57 -8.70 -4.89
N GLY A 113 -14.46 -7.84 -5.90
CA GLY A 113 -15.48 -6.83 -6.20
C GLY A 113 -15.43 -5.62 -5.27
N ILE A 114 -14.23 -5.22 -4.82
CA ILE A 114 -14.03 -4.04 -3.95
C ILE A 114 -13.15 -2.99 -4.64
N PRO A 115 -13.27 -1.70 -4.27
CA PRO A 115 -12.41 -0.64 -4.76
C PRO A 115 -10.93 -0.89 -4.43
N TYR A 116 -10.06 -0.52 -5.37
CA TYR A 116 -8.61 -0.51 -5.24
C TYR A 116 -8.10 0.90 -5.48
N ILE A 117 -7.50 1.51 -4.45
CA ILE A 117 -6.88 2.84 -4.52
C ILE A 117 -5.38 2.63 -4.68
N HIS A 118 -4.82 3.20 -5.74
CA HIS A 118 -3.42 3.09 -6.09
C HIS A 118 -2.71 4.42 -5.94
N GLY A 119 -1.67 4.49 -5.10
CA GLY A 119 -0.75 5.60 -5.00
C GLY A 119 0.67 5.24 -5.41
N ALA A 120 1.31 6.13 -6.14
CA ALA A 120 2.71 5.98 -6.52
C ALA A 120 3.43 7.32 -6.53
N ILE A 121 4.75 7.26 -6.28
CA ILE A 121 5.62 8.44 -6.28
C ILE A 121 6.90 8.17 -7.06
N HIS A 122 7.42 9.22 -7.68
CA HIS A 122 8.72 9.23 -8.34
C HIS A 122 9.36 10.61 -8.18
N GLY A 123 10.39 10.71 -7.32
CA GLY A 123 11.02 11.99 -7.01
C GLY A 123 10.05 12.96 -6.33
N THR A 124 9.70 14.02 -7.03
CA THR A 124 8.73 15.04 -6.60
C THR A 124 7.35 14.88 -7.24
N MET A 125 7.17 13.86 -8.08
CA MET A 125 5.90 13.56 -8.73
C MET A 125 5.16 12.46 -7.96
N GLY A 126 3.84 12.55 -7.95
CA GLY A 126 2.96 11.52 -7.42
C GLY A 126 1.73 11.35 -8.27
N GLN A 127 1.12 10.18 -8.19
CA GLN A 127 -0.15 9.88 -8.84
C GLN A 127 -1.05 9.08 -7.92
N ILE A 128 -2.35 9.25 -8.09
CA ILE A 128 -3.38 8.46 -7.43
C ILE A 128 -4.39 8.05 -8.49
N THR A 129 -4.88 6.83 -8.41
CA THR A 129 -5.91 6.32 -9.29
C THR A 129 -6.83 5.40 -8.51
N VAL A 130 -8.13 5.61 -8.63
CA VAL A 130 -9.15 4.75 -8.01
C VAL A 130 -9.69 3.79 -9.08
N PHE A 131 -9.63 2.51 -8.80
CA PHE A 131 -10.21 1.45 -9.62
C PHE A 131 -11.44 0.89 -8.90
N LEU A 132 -12.61 1.21 -9.41
CA LEU A 132 -13.86 0.62 -8.95
C LEU A 132 -14.04 -0.78 -9.54
N PRO A 133 -14.83 -1.66 -8.93
CA PRO A 133 -15.08 -3.00 -9.48
C PRO A 133 -15.58 -3.02 -10.93
N ASN A 134 -16.31 -1.99 -11.32
CA ASN A 134 -16.87 -1.79 -12.67
C ASN A 134 -16.09 -0.80 -13.54
N SER A 135 -14.86 -0.43 -13.15
CA SER A 135 -14.00 0.42 -13.98
C SER A 135 -13.76 -0.21 -15.34
N GLU A 136 -13.80 0.61 -16.40
CA GLU A 136 -13.57 0.17 -17.79
C GLU A 136 -12.17 -0.45 -17.97
N LYS A 137 -11.18 0.11 -17.27
CA LYS A 137 -9.78 -0.37 -17.31
C LYS A 137 -9.35 -0.91 -15.96
N THR A 138 -8.58 -1.98 -16.01
CA THR A 138 -7.81 -2.51 -14.87
C THR A 138 -6.55 -1.70 -14.63
N TYR A 139 -5.91 -1.93 -13.48
CA TYR A 139 -4.56 -1.38 -13.18
C TYR A 139 -3.56 -1.71 -14.30
N GLU A 140 -3.52 -2.96 -14.75
CA GLU A 140 -2.60 -3.42 -15.77
C GLU A 140 -2.84 -2.74 -17.13
N GLU A 141 -4.09 -2.58 -17.52
CA GLU A 141 -4.47 -1.90 -18.78
C GLU A 141 -4.20 -0.39 -18.73
N MET A 142 -4.40 0.24 -17.57
CA MET A 142 -4.12 1.66 -17.37
C MET A 142 -2.63 1.97 -17.57
N PHE A 143 -1.77 1.10 -17.03
CA PHE A 143 -0.32 1.27 -17.09
C PHE A 143 0.37 0.47 -18.21
N ASN A 144 -0.41 -0.17 -19.10
CA ASN A 144 0.08 -0.96 -20.23
C ASN A 144 1.14 -1.99 -19.82
N LEU A 145 0.85 -2.77 -18.77
CA LEU A 145 1.80 -3.71 -18.19
C LEU A 145 1.92 -5.01 -19.01
N PRO A 146 3.08 -5.69 -18.98
CA PRO A 146 3.33 -6.91 -19.77
C PRO A 146 2.48 -8.13 -19.32
N SER A 147 1.77 -8.02 -18.21
CA SER A 147 0.91 -9.05 -17.63
C SER A 147 -0.55 -9.02 -18.09
N ILE A 148 -0.95 -8.05 -18.91
CA ILE A 148 -2.34 -7.93 -19.41
C ILE A 148 -2.78 -9.24 -20.07
N GLY A 149 -3.88 -9.81 -19.56
CA GLY A 149 -4.48 -11.04 -20.08
C GLY A 149 -3.67 -12.31 -19.89
N LYS A 150 -2.58 -12.27 -19.11
CA LYS A 150 -1.72 -13.42 -18.83
C LYS A 150 -1.85 -13.89 -17.38
N GLU A 151 -1.54 -15.17 -17.16
CA GLU A 151 -1.33 -15.70 -15.81
C GLU A 151 0.01 -15.20 -15.23
N LEU A 152 0.09 -15.10 -13.90
CA LEU A 152 1.33 -14.74 -13.21
C LEU A 152 2.22 -15.99 -13.03
N ASN A 153 2.74 -16.49 -14.15
CA ASN A 153 3.79 -17.52 -14.19
C ASN A 153 5.18 -16.86 -14.05
N GLU A 154 6.24 -17.67 -14.01
CA GLU A 154 7.62 -17.19 -13.85
C GLU A 154 8.01 -16.13 -14.88
N GLU A 155 7.69 -16.35 -16.17
CA GLU A 155 7.99 -15.40 -17.25
C GLU A 155 7.31 -14.05 -17.06
N THR A 156 6.01 -14.06 -16.73
CA THR A 156 5.23 -12.84 -16.50
C THR A 156 5.70 -12.10 -15.24
N ILE A 157 6.03 -12.84 -14.17
CA ILE A 157 6.58 -12.29 -12.95
C ILE A 157 7.92 -11.60 -13.20
N ASP A 158 8.81 -12.23 -13.96
CA ASP A 158 10.10 -11.63 -14.29
C ASP A 158 9.95 -10.40 -15.21
N ALA A 159 9.01 -10.43 -16.14
CA ALA A 159 8.69 -9.25 -16.94
C ALA A 159 8.21 -8.07 -16.07
N LEU A 160 7.36 -8.33 -15.07
CA LEU A 160 6.87 -7.29 -14.13
C LEU A 160 7.97 -6.73 -13.24
N LYS A 161 8.89 -7.55 -12.76
CA LYS A 161 10.04 -7.10 -11.94
C LYS A 161 10.96 -6.14 -12.70
N ASN A 162 11.01 -6.26 -14.02
CA ASN A 162 11.85 -5.43 -14.88
C ASN A 162 11.17 -4.14 -15.39
N VAL A 163 9.89 -3.92 -15.06
CA VAL A 163 9.15 -2.69 -15.47
C VAL A 163 9.75 -1.43 -14.84
N THR A 164 10.21 -1.53 -13.60
CA THR A 164 10.83 -0.39 -12.90
C THR A 164 12.27 -0.71 -12.54
N SER A 165 13.19 0.19 -12.87
CA SER A 165 14.59 0.11 -12.50
C SER A 165 14.98 1.22 -11.54
N GLY A 166 15.59 0.85 -10.40
CA GLY A 166 16.11 1.78 -9.41
C GLY A 166 15.04 2.37 -8.48
N VAL A 167 15.51 2.92 -7.37
CA VAL A 167 14.68 3.67 -6.42
C VAL A 167 15.03 5.16 -6.58
N PRO A 168 14.13 5.99 -7.09
CA PRO A 168 14.41 7.42 -7.23
C PRO A 168 14.52 8.06 -5.84
N PRO A 169 15.34 9.11 -5.69
CA PRO A 169 15.36 9.88 -4.47
C PRO A 169 14.00 10.50 -4.20
N VAL A 170 13.51 10.37 -2.97
CA VAL A 170 12.18 10.87 -2.56
C VAL A 170 12.35 11.86 -1.42
N ILE A 171 11.64 12.99 -1.50
CA ILE A 171 11.55 13.97 -0.41
C ILE A 171 10.26 13.76 0.39
N GLY A 172 10.31 14.02 1.71
CA GLY A 172 9.21 13.76 2.64
C GLY A 172 7.84 14.29 2.23
N PRO A 173 7.70 15.52 1.74
CA PRO A 173 6.40 16.07 1.33
C PRO A 173 5.67 15.25 0.26
N THR A 174 6.38 14.64 -0.68
CA THR A 174 5.74 13.93 -1.81
C THR A 174 4.90 12.73 -1.35
N PRO A 175 5.44 11.74 -0.62
CA PRO A 175 4.63 10.60 -0.17
C PRO A 175 3.52 11.02 0.80
N ASN A 176 3.78 12.03 1.64
CA ASN A 176 2.78 12.48 2.62
C ASN A 176 1.59 13.14 1.94
N LEU A 177 1.82 13.97 0.91
CA LEU A 177 0.74 14.55 0.11
C LEU A 177 -0.10 13.44 -0.57
N ILE A 178 0.55 12.44 -1.17
CA ILE A 178 -0.13 11.32 -1.82
C ILE A 178 -0.92 10.50 -0.79
N GLY A 179 -0.35 10.22 0.39
CA GLY A 179 -1.06 9.51 1.45
C GLY A 179 -2.28 10.24 1.99
N CYS A 180 -2.22 11.58 2.12
CA CYS A 180 -3.38 12.39 2.47
C CYS A 180 -4.50 12.26 1.42
N ILE A 181 -4.16 12.29 0.13
CA ILE A 181 -5.17 12.18 -0.94
C ILE A 181 -5.74 10.76 -1.01
N GLU A 182 -4.93 9.71 -0.84
CA GLU A 182 -5.44 8.32 -0.75
C GLU A 182 -6.46 8.13 0.37
N ALA A 183 -6.23 8.77 1.52
CA ALA A 183 -7.16 8.70 2.63
C ALA A 183 -8.46 9.50 2.38
N PHE A 184 -8.41 10.48 1.47
CA PHE A 184 -9.55 11.30 1.08
C PHE A 184 -10.48 10.58 0.11
N GLU A 185 -9.94 9.77 -0.82
CA GLU A 185 -10.68 8.97 -1.80
C GLU A 185 -11.41 7.76 -1.15
#